data_45c73b174a8dc9e38cbf101dc97cd075
#
_entry.id   45c73b174a8dc9e38cbf101dc97cd075
#
_cell.length_a   1.000
_cell.length_b   1.000
_cell.length_c   1.000
_cell.angle_alpha   90.00
_cell.angle_beta   90.00
_cell.angle_gamma   90.00
#
_symmetry.space_group_name_H-M   'P 1'
#
loop_
_entity.id
_entity.type
_entity.pdbx_description
1 polymer ?
#
loop_
_entity_poly.entity_id
_entity_poly.type
_entity_poly.pdbx_seq_one_letter_code
_entity_poly.pdbx_strand_id
1 'polypeptide(L)'
;MKGHPKGLISAALSNMGERFGYYIMNAVLTLFLCSKFGLSDETGGLIYSFFYAGIYILSLVGGIIADRTQNYKGTIQKGLIIMALGYVVLSVPILATPENKAWLLPLTCFALFMIAFGNGLFKGNLQAIVGQMYDNFEADAAKQGPEALKEAQGKRDSGFQIFYVFINIGGLVAPFVAPLLRSWWLKVNGFIYNSQLPRLCHEFINNGTTSQNFLDEAAKAGADPAVLTQGGEAIGQFCTNYLDVFNAGIHYSFIASVVAMMISLVIFLANKKKFPTPTKKAASANAGYTAEEKASMAKEIKQRMYALFAVLGVVIFFWLAFHQNGQSLSLFARDFVNTDKIAPEIWQAVNPFFVIVLTPIIMWIFGALGKRGKQISTPRKIAYGMGIAATAYLFLAIFSGVMGYPSATDFRGMEVAQQATMKAGPWVLIATYFFLTVAELFISPLGLSFVSKVAPKHLLGLCQGLWLGATAVGNLFLWIGPLMYNKMPLWACWSVFLCMCLLAMGVMLGMVKWLEKVTK
;
A
#
# COMPACT_ATOMS: atom_id res chain seq x y z
N MET A 1 -2.56 28.14 -8.93
CA MET A 1 -1.19 27.57 -8.86
C MET A 1 -0.08 28.56 -9.22
N LYS A 2 -0.35 29.83 -9.10
CA LYS A 2 0.69 30.86 -9.25
C LYS A 2 1.70 30.71 -8.10
N GLY A 3 2.99 30.66 -8.43
CA GLY A 3 4.08 30.64 -7.43
C GLY A 3 4.67 29.28 -7.08
N HIS A 4 4.42 28.22 -7.86
CA HIS A 4 5.12 26.93 -7.74
C HIS A 4 6.03 26.69 -8.98
N PRO A 5 7.06 25.81 -8.86
CA PRO A 5 7.90 25.45 -10.01
C PRO A 5 7.09 24.90 -11.18
N LYS A 6 7.45 25.30 -12.41
CA LYS A 6 6.70 24.95 -13.63
C LYS A 6 6.57 23.45 -13.91
N GLY A 7 7.43 22.62 -13.33
CA GLY A 7 7.42 21.15 -13.50
C GLY A 7 6.55 20.39 -12.49
N LEU A 8 6.11 21.01 -11.39
CA LEU A 8 5.43 20.34 -10.28
C LEU A 8 4.20 19.55 -10.72
N ILE A 9 3.31 20.19 -11.46
CA ILE A 9 2.04 19.55 -11.90
C ILE A 9 2.31 18.38 -12.83
N SER A 10 3.27 18.52 -13.74
CA SER A 10 3.64 17.44 -14.65
C SER A 10 4.24 16.24 -13.91
N ALA A 11 5.04 16.50 -12.88
CA ALA A 11 5.56 15.45 -11.99
C ALA A 11 4.43 14.78 -11.18
N ALA A 12 3.51 15.57 -10.63
CA ALA A 12 2.36 15.09 -9.87
C ALA A 12 1.41 14.24 -10.74
N LEU A 13 1.11 14.66 -11.98
CA LEU A 13 0.30 13.90 -12.94
C LEU A 13 0.98 12.59 -13.36
N SER A 14 2.30 12.62 -13.63
CA SER A 14 3.05 11.40 -13.95
C SER A 14 3.02 10.42 -12.76
N ASN A 15 3.17 10.94 -11.54
CA ASN A 15 3.08 10.12 -10.33
C ASN A 15 1.67 9.55 -10.12
N MET A 16 0.63 10.37 -10.37
CA MET A 16 -0.77 9.93 -10.27
C MET A 16 -1.06 8.78 -11.24
N GLY A 17 -0.62 8.87 -12.49
CA GLY A 17 -0.81 7.81 -13.49
C GLY A 17 -0.11 6.51 -13.09
N GLU A 18 1.13 6.60 -12.60
CA GLU A 18 1.87 5.45 -12.09
C GLU A 18 1.17 4.85 -10.85
N ARG A 19 0.78 5.66 -9.89
CA ARG A 19 0.04 5.22 -8.69
C ARG A 19 -1.31 4.61 -9.04
N PHE A 20 -2.04 5.18 -9.98
CA PHE A 20 -3.31 4.62 -10.44
C PHE A 20 -3.12 3.19 -10.98
N GLY A 21 -2.18 2.97 -11.90
CA GLY A 21 -1.90 1.63 -12.42
C GLY A 21 -1.44 0.64 -11.33
N TYR A 22 -0.63 1.10 -10.39
CA TYR A 22 -0.20 0.30 -9.25
C TYR A 22 -1.38 -0.10 -8.35
N TYR A 23 -2.25 0.83 -7.98
CA TYR A 23 -3.37 0.55 -7.07
C TYR A 23 -4.45 -0.33 -7.69
N ILE A 24 -4.63 -0.32 -9.03
CA ILE A 24 -5.51 -1.30 -9.72
C ILE A 24 -5.05 -2.72 -9.41
N MET A 25 -3.77 -3.00 -9.61
CA MET A 25 -3.20 -4.32 -9.38
C MET A 25 -3.15 -4.67 -7.88
N ASN A 26 -2.69 -3.73 -7.05
CA ASN A 26 -2.55 -3.96 -5.61
C ASN A 26 -3.88 -4.32 -4.94
N ALA A 27 -4.98 -3.71 -5.37
CA ALA A 27 -6.31 -3.97 -4.81
C ALA A 27 -6.77 -5.41 -5.02
N VAL A 28 -6.41 -6.03 -6.13
CA VAL A 28 -6.86 -7.39 -6.49
C VAL A 28 -5.82 -8.47 -6.30
N LEU A 29 -4.55 -8.14 -6.01
CA LEU A 29 -3.43 -9.06 -6.15
C LEU A 29 -3.61 -10.38 -5.38
N THR A 30 -3.92 -10.34 -4.08
CA THR A 30 -4.11 -11.56 -3.28
C THR A 30 -5.29 -12.39 -3.81
N LEU A 31 -6.42 -11.74 -4.05
CA LEU A 31 -7.62 -12.42 -4.55
C LEU A 31 -7.41 -12.99 -5.97
N PHE A 32 -6.67 -12.27 -6.82
CA PHE A 32 -6.28 -12.73 -8.15
C PHE A 32 -5.39 -13.98 -8.09
N LEU A 33 -4.38 -13.99 -7.24
CA LEU A 33 -3.50 -15.15 -7.09
C LEU A 33 -4.28 -16.38 -6.60
N CYS A 34 -5.17 -16.20 -5.63
CA CYS A 34 -6.03 -17.28 -5.12
C CYS A 34 -7.03 -17.76 -6.18
N SER A 35 -7.71 -16.86 -6.89
CA SER A 35 -8.73 -17.23 -7.88
C SER A 35 -8.13 -17.85 -9.14
N LYS A 36 -6.94 -17.37 -9.58
CA LYS A 36 -6.29 -17.87 -10.79
C LYS A 36 -5.62 -19.22 -10.59
N PHE A 37 -4.86 -19.36 -9.51
CA PHE A 37 -4.00 -20.51 -9.29
C PHE A 37 -4.53 -21.50 -8.25
N GLY A 38 -5.68 -21.22 -7.64
CA GLY A 38 -6.17 -22.01 -6.52
C GLY A 38 -5.22 -22.04 -5.33
N LEU A 39 -4.50 -20.93 -5.08
CA LEU A 39 -3.61 -20.81 -3.93
C LEU A 39 -4.41 -20.59 -2.65
N SER A 40 -3.86 -21.07 -1.53
CA SER A 40 -4.40 -20.69 -0.22
C SER A 40 -4.17 -19.21 0.04
N ASP A 41 -5.00 -18.63 0.94
CA ASP A 41 -4.87 -17.23 1.34
C ASP A 41 -3.48 -16.95 1.93
N GLU A 42 -2.86 -17.94 2.60
CA GLU A 42 -1.50 -17.83 3.15
C GLU A 42 -0.45 -17.73 2.03
N THR A 43 -0.54 -18.60 1.02
CA THR A 43 0.42 -18.61 -0.10
C THR A 43 0.27 -17.35 -0.96
N GLY A 44 -0.96 -16.96 -1.27
CA GLY A 44 -1.24 -15.69 -1.96
C GLY A 44 -0.74 -14.49 -1.17
N GLY A 45 -0.96 -14.50 0.16
CA GLY A 45 -0.47 -13.51 1.10
C GLY A 45 1.06 -13.46 1.19
N LEU A 46 1.74 -14.60 1.09
CA LEU A 46 3.20 -14.66 1.07
C LEU A 46 3.76 -13.98 -0.19
N ILE A 47 3.21 -14.29 -1.37
CA ILE A 47 3.63 -13.64 -2.64
C ILE A 47 3.38 -12.14 -2.57
N TYR A 48 2.21 -11.71 -2.07
CA TYR A 48 1.90 -10.30 -1.84
C TYR A 48 2.92 -9.63 -0.91
N SER A 49 3.29 -10.29 0.18
CA SER A 49 4.24 -9.76 1.17
C SER A 49 5.62 -9.51 0.56
N PHE A 50 6.14 -10.47 -0.19
CA PHE A 50 7.41 -10.31 -0.90
C PHE A 50 7.36 -9.22 -1.96
N PHE A 51 6.29 -9.18 -2.73
CA PHE A 51 6.06 -8.12 -3.71
C PHE A 51 6.04 -6.73 -3.06
N TYR A 52 5.25 -6.59 -1.99
CA TYR A 52 5.06 -5.29 -1.34
C TYR A 52 6.31 -4.82 -0.59
N ALA A 53 7.04 -5.73 0.04
CA ALA A 53 8.35 -5.43 0.61
C ALA A 53 9.37 -5.06 -0.47
N GLY A 54 9.36 -5.78 -1.59
CA GLY A 54 10.22 -5.55 -2.74
C GLY A 54 10.12 -4.13 -3.29
N ILE A 55 8.92 -3.56 -3.36
CA ILE A 55 8.69 -2.17 -3.79
C ILE A 55 9.52 -1.17 -2.98
N TYR A 56 9.58 -1.35 -1.67
CA TYR A 56 10.32 -0.44 -0.79
C TYR A 56 11.83 -0.70 -0.81
N ILE A 57 12.24 -1.96 -0.81
CA ILE A 57 13.68 -2.34 -0.88
C ILE A 57 14.27 -1.89 -2.23
N LEU A 58 13.57 -2.16 -3.32
CA LEU A 58 14.03 -1.81 -4.67
C LEU A 58 14.02 -0.31 -4.93
N SER A 59 13.27 0.48 -4.14
CA SER A 59 13.36 1.94 -4.18
C SER A 59 14.72 2.46 -3.70
N LEU A 60 15.37 1.78 -2.74
CA LEU A 60 16.75 2.08 -2.35
C LEU A 60 17.72 1.79 -3.50
N VAL A 61 17.54 0.62 -4.15
CA VAL A 61 18.36 0.24 -5.31
C VAL A 61 18.21 1.25 -6.44
N GLY A 62 16.97 1.66 -6.73
CA GLY A 62 16.68 2.67 -7.74
C GLY A 62 17.33 4.03 -7.46
N GLY A 63 17.33 4.46 -6.19
CA GLY A 63 18.04 5.66 -5.75
C GLY A 63 19.56 5.56 -5.95
N ILE A 64 20.15 4.44 -5.54
CA ILE A 64 21.60 4.19 -5.72
C ILE A 64 21.99 4.21 -7.21
N ILE A 65 21.15 3.59 -8.08
CA ILE A 65 21.40 3.60 -9.53
C ILE A 65 21.38 5.02 -10.08
N ALA A 66 20.37 5.81 -9.71
CA ALA A 66 20.24 7.19 -10.17
C ALA A 66 21.39 8.07 -9.67
N ASP A 67 21.81 7.90 -8.40
CA ASP A 67 22.91 8.61 -7.78
C ASP A 67 24.26 8.29 -8.42
N ARG A 68 24.53 7.00 -8.72
CA ARG A 68 25.78 6.58 -9.35
C ARG A 68 25.86 7.02 -10.81
N THR A 69 24.77 6.92 -11.54
CA THR A 69 24.70 7.27 -12.96
C THR A 69 24.48 8.76 -13.19
N GLN A 70 24.08 9.52 -12.17
CA GLN A 70 23.63 10.94 -12.25
C GLN A 70 22.53 11.15 -13.31
N ASN A 71 21.80 10.09 -13.64
CA ASN A 71 20.77 10.09 -14.68
C ASN A 71 19.38 9.77 -14.11
N TYR A 72 18.87 10.60 -13.21
CA TYR A 72 17.55 10.45 -12.59
C TYR A 72 16.42 10.34 -13.61
N LYS A 73 16.46 11.21 -14.64
CA LYS A 73 15.41 11.21 -15.69
C LYS A 73 15.41 9.93 -16.51
N GLY A 74 16.57 9.40 -16.87
CA GLY A 74 16.70 8.12 -17.58
C GLY A 74 16.29 6.94 -16.69
N THR A 75 16.60 6.99 -15.41
CA THR A 75 16.21 5.96 -14.44
C THR A 75 14.69 5.90 -14.27
N ILE A 76 14.03 7.05 -14.11
CA ILE A 76 12.56 7.17 -14.06
C ILE A 76 11.91 6.62 -15.33
N GLN A 77 12.43 7.01 -16.52
CA GLN A 77 11.91 6.54 -17.80
C GLN A 77 12.01 5.02 -17.93
N LYS A 78 13.16 4.43 -17.59
CA LYS A 78 13.35 2.97 -17.58
C LYS A 78 12.40 2.30 -16.59
N GLY A 79 12.19 2.90 -15.42
CA GLY A 79 11.25 2.41 -14.41
C GLY A 79 9.82 2.29 -14.95
N LEU A 80 9.31 3.33 -15.59
CA LEU A 80 7.96 3.33 -16.20
C LEU A 80 7.83 2.27 -17.31
N ILE A 81 8.87 2.10 -18.16
CA ILE A 81 8.87 1.09 -19.22
C ILE A 81 8.87 -0.32 -18.62
N ILE A 82 9.72 -0.60 -17.65
CA ILE A 82 9.80 -1.92 -17.00
C ILE A 82 8.48 -2.26 -16.30
N MET A 83 7.85 -1.30 -15.62
CA MET A 83 6.51 -1.48 -15.04
C MET A 83 5.47 -1.80 -16.11
N ALA A 84 5.45 -1.02 -17.20
CA ALA A 84 4.52 -1.26 -18.30
C ALA A 84 4.66 -2.68 -18.87
N LEU A 85 5.89 -3.15 -19.08
CA LEU A 85 6.17 -4.52 -19.54
C LEU A 85 5.68 -5.57 -18.54
N GLY A 86 5.88 -5.35 -17.23
CA GLY A 86 5.35 -6.23 -16.19
C GLY A 86 3.81 -6.32 -16.23
N TYR A 87 3.12 -5.19 -16.39
CA TYR A 87 1.67 -5.18 -16.57
C TYR A 87 1.20 -5.80 -17.88
N VAL A 88 1.96 -5.66 -18.98
CA VAL A 88 1.67 -6.37 -20.24
C VAL A 88 1.69 -7.89 -20.02
N VAL A 89 2.69 -8.42 -19.33
CA VAL A 89 2.74 -9.86 -19.01
C VAL A 89 1.53 -10.28 -18.17
N LEU A 90 1.16 -9.48 -17.16
CA LEU A 90 -0.03 -9.75 -16.34
C LEU A 90 -1.35 -9.62 -17.11
N SER A 91 -1.40 -8.81 -18.15
CA SER A 91 -2.63 -8.57 -18.92
C SER A 91 -3.03 -9.70 -19.86
N VAL A 92 -2.13 -10.65 -20.11
CA VAL A 92 -2.41 -11.81 -21.00
C VAL A 92 -3.29 -12.82 -20.26
N PRO A 93 -4.54 -13.07 -20.71
CA PRO A 93 -5.49 -13.93 -20.03
C PRO A 93 -5.25 -15.41 -20.32
N ILE A 94 -4.19 -15.97 -19.75
CA ILE A 94 -3.89 -17.41 -19.85
C ILE A 94 -4.60 -18.12 -18.70
N LEU A 95 -5.48 -19.08 -19.01
CA LEU A 95 -6.11 -19.93 -18.00
C LEU A 95 -5.05 -20.78 -17.29
N ALA A 96 -5.07 -20.80 -15.97
CA ALA A 96 -4.19 -21.67 -15.19
C ALA A 96 -4.78 -23.09 -15.14
N THR A 97 -4.00 -24.06 -15.61
CA THR A 97 -4.31 -25.49 -15.55
C THR A 97 -3.25 -26.22 -14.72
N PRO A 98 -3.49 -27.45 -14.27
CA PRO A 98 -2.46 -28.23 -13.57
C PRO A 98 -1.16 -28.37 -14.37
N GLU A 99 -1.26 -28.47 -15.71
CA GLU A 99 -0.09 -28.68 -16.58
C GLU A 99 0.75 -27.40 -16.73
N ASN A 100 0.11 -26.21 -16.76
CA ASN A 100 0.83 -24.96 -17.03
C ASN A 100 1.17 -24.17 -15.76
N LYS A 101 0.59 -24.51 -14.61
CA LYS A 101 0.80 -23.82 -13.34
C LYS A 101 2.29 -23.75 -12.97
N ALA A 102 3.06 -24.79 -13.29
CA ALA A 102 4.49 -24.90 -12.97
C ALA A 102 5.35 -23.77 -13.59
N TRP A 103 4.98 -23.25 -14.75
CA TRP A 103 5.68 -22.13 -15.40
C TRP A 103 4.90 -20.81 -15.32
N LEU A 104 3.57 -20.85 -15.27
CA LEU A 104 2.73 -19.66 -15.28
C LEU A 104 2.80 -18.88 -13.96
N LEU A 105 2.86 -19.58 -12.83
CA LEU A 105 3.01 -18.93 -11.51
C LEU A 105 4.38 -18.23 -11.37
N PRO A 106 5.53 -18.86 -11.67
CA PRO A 106 6.81 -18.16 -11.73
C PRO A 106 6.84 -16.98 -12.72
N LEU A 107 6.20 -17.10 -13.89
CA LEU A 107 6.08 -15.97 -14.83
C LEU A 107 5.28 -14.81 -14.23
N THR A 108 4.19 -15.11 -13.52
CA THR A 108 3.41 -14.10 -12.80
C THR A 108 4.24 -13.43 -11.71
N CYS A 109 5.01 -14.21 -10.92
CA CYS A 109 5.93 -13.66 -9.91
C CYS A 109 7.04 -12.81 -10.54
N PHE A 110 7.57 -13.20 -11.70
CA PHE A 110 8.54 -12.41 -12.44
C PHE A 110 7.95 -11.08 -12.93
N ALA A 111 6.72 -11.10 -13.44
CA ALA A 111 6.02 -9.85 -13.81
C ALA A 111 5.82 -8.92 -12.60
N LEU A 112 5.45 -9.46 -11.44
CA LEU A 112 5.37 -8.70 -10.19
C LEU A 112 6.74 -8.14 -9.78
N PHE A 113 7.82 -8.91 -9.93
CA PHE A 113 9.18 -8.41 -9.69
C PHE A 113 9.53 -7.26 -10.65
N MET A 114 9.21 -7.36 -11.95
CA MET A 114 9.41 -6.27 -12.90
C MET A 114 8.66 -5.01 -12.47
N ILE A 115 7.42 -5.14 -12.00
CA ILE A 115 6.62 -4.01 -11.52
C ILE A 115 7.28 -3.40 -10.27
N ALA A 116 7.69 -4.21 -9.31
CA ALA A 116 8.34 -3.74 -8.09
C ALA A 116 9.68 -3.06 -8.38
N PHE A 117 10.49 -3.61 -9.28
CA PHE A 117 11.77 -3.04 -9.70
C PHE A 117 11.59 -1.72 -10.45
N GLY A 118 10.67 -1.68 -11.42
CA GLY A 118 10.33 -0.46 -12.15
C GLY A 118 9.81 0.65 -11.23
N ASN A 119 8.96 0.30 -10.25
CA ASN A 119 8.50 1.21 -9.22
C ASN A 119 9.67 1.77 -8.38
N GLY A 120 10.62 0.90 -8.02
CA GLY A 120 11.83 1.29 -7.31
C GLY A 120 12.67 2.31 -8.09
N LEU A 121 12.79 2.14 -9.41
CA LEU A 121 13.48 3.11 -10.28
C LEU A 121 12.74 4.44 -10.42
N PHE A 122 11.42 4.44 -10.25
CA PHE A 122 10.56 5.61 -10.46
C PHE A 122 10.36 6.44 -9.19
N LYS A 123 9.85 5.84 -8.13
CA LYS A 123 9.22 6.51 -6.99
C LYS A 123 10.16 7.49 -6.26
N GLY A 124 11.29 7.01 -5.77
CA GLY A 124 12.23 7.84 -5.01
C GLY A 124 12.89 8.91 -5.89
N ASN A 125 13.19 8.57 -7.13
CA ASN A 125 13.87 9.45 -8.07
C ASN A 125 12.97 10.61 -8.54
N LEU A 126 11.67 10.39 -8.71
CA LEU A 126 10.73 11.48 -9.03
C LEU A 126 10.58 12.45 -7.85
N GLN A 127 10.53 11.94 -6.62
CA GLN A 127 10.51 12.77 -5.42
C GLN A 127 11.80 13.62 -5.29
N ALA A 128 12.96 13.04 -5.62
CA ALA A 128 14.23 13.77 -5.66
C ALA A 128 14.21 14.91 -6.70
N ILE A 129 13.64 14.69 -7.88
CA ILE A 129 13.45 15.74 -8.90
C ILE A 129 12.55 16.85 -8.36
N VAL A 130 11.43 16.53 -7.70
CA VAL A 130 10.54 17.54 -7.10
C VAL A 130 11.28 18.32 -6.00
N GLY A 131 12.07 17.64 -5.16
CA GLY A 131 12.92 18.30 -4.16
C GLY A 131 13.87 19.29 -4.81
N GLN A 132 14.57 18.91 -5.88
CA GLN A 132 15.49 19.79 -6.61
C GLN A 132 14.79 20.97 -7.28
N MET A 133 13.53 20.82 -7.75
CA MET A 133 12.77 21.95 -8.27
C MET A 133 12.57 23.03 -7.19
N TYR A 134 12.32 22.63 -5.95
CA TYR A 134 12.18 23.58 -4.85
C TYR A 134 13.51 24.12 -4.38
N ASP A 135 14.59 23.32 -4.37
CA ASP A 135 15.93 23.83 -4.09
C ASP A 135 16.32 24.95 -5.05
N ASN A 136 16.05 24.78 -6.36
CA ASN A 136 16.30 25.81 -7.37
C ASN A 136 15.39 27.03 -7.18
N PHE A 137 14.11 26.80 -6.88
CA PHE A 137 13.14 27.88 -6.65
C PHE A 137 13.49 28.74 -5.42
N GLU A 138 13.92 28.10 -4.34
CA GLU A 138 14.41 28.76 -3.12
C GLU A 138 15.72 29.52 -3.37
N ALA A 139 16.66 28.95 -4.15
CA ALA A 139 17.90 29.61 -4.52
C ALA A 139 17.67 30.88 -5.37
N ASP A 140 16.69 30.85 -6.27
CA ASP A 140 16.32 32.03 -7.06
C ASP A 140 15.59 33.08 -6.22
N ALA A 141 14.76 32.65 -5.27
CA ALA A 141 14.10 33.55 -4.31
C ALA A 141 15.10 34.22 -3.35
N ALA A 142 16.14 33.49 -2.92
CA ALA A 142 17.19 34.01 -2.07
C ALA A 142 17.96 35.20 -2.70
N LYS A 143 18.07 35.23 -4.04
CA LYS A 143 18.67 36.37 -4.78
C LYS A 143 17.79 37.63 -4.72
N GLN A 144 16.49 37.46 -4.43
CA GLN A 144 15.52 38.57 -4.37
C GLN A 144 15.36 39.13 -2.94
N GLY A 145 15.88 38.43 -1.92
CA GLY A 145 15.90 38.86 -0.52
C GLY A 145 15.30 37.86 0.46
N PRO A 146 15.44 38.13 1.79
CA PRO A 146 15.03 37.20 2.83
C PRO A 146 13.51 36.91 2.89
N GLU A 147 12.67 37.88 2.57
CA GLU A 147 11.21 37.73 2.54
C GLU A 147 10.76 36.79 1.41
N ALA A 148 11.33 36.97 0.22
CA ALA A 148 11.07 36.12 -0.94
C ALA A 148 11.51 34.68 -0.67
N LEU A 149 12.66 34.47 0.00
CA LEU A 149 13.11 33.16 0.42
C LEU A 149 12.15 32.50 1.42
N LYS A 150 11.67 33.24 2.41
CA LYS A 150 10.72 32.72 3.42
C LYS A 150 9.37 32.33 2.75
N GLU A 151 8.89 33.11 1.79
CA GLU A 151 7.71 32.77 1.00
C GLU A 151 7.93 31.50 0.16
N ALA A 152 9.08 31.37 -0.50
CA ALA A 152 9.43 30.21 -1.30
C ALA A 152 9.51 28.92 -0.47
N GLN A 153 10.08 29.00 0.73
CA GLN A 153 10.12 27.87 1.69
C GLN A 153 8.73 27.43 2.15
N GLY A 154 7.81 28.37 2.39
CA GLY A 154 6.41 28.07 2.69
C GLY A 154 5.68 27.38 1.55
N LYS A 155 6.02 27.70 0.30
CA LYS A 155 5.45 27.07 -0.90
C LYS A 155 5.97 25.64 -1.12
N ARG A 156 7.15 25.28 -0.62
CA ARG A 156 7.68 23.92 -0.70
C ARG A 156 6.77 22.90 -0.04
N ASP A 157 6.34 23.17 1.19
CA ASP A 157 5.46 22.27 1.93
C ASP A 157 4.12 22.08 1.21
N SER A 158 3.52 23.17 0.73
CA SER A 158 2.27 23.10 -0.04
C SER A 158 2.44 22.38 -1.38
N GLY A 159 3.59 22.47 -2.01
CA GLY A 159 3.88 21.75 -3.26
C GLY A 159 3.99 20.23 -3.04
N PHE A 160 4.65 19.80 -1.99
CA PHE A 160 4.67 18.38 -1.63
C PHE A 160 3.28 17.87 -1.22
N GLN A 161 2.44 18.70 -0.57
CA GLN A 161 1.04 18.37 -0.31
C GLN A 161 0.24 18.18 -1.59
N ILE A 162 0.39 19.08 -2.58
CA ILE A 162 -0.23 18.93 -3.91
C ILE A 162 0.20 17.59 -4.53
N PHE A 163 1.50 17.32 -4.54
CA PHE A 163 2.05 16.07 -5.07
C PHE A 163 1.43 14.83 -4.38
N TYR A 164 1.25 14.89 -3.05
CA TYR A 164 0.64 13.82 -2.27
C TYR A 164 -0.86 13.65 -2.55
N VAL A 165 -1.60 14.73 -2.73
CA VAL A 165 -3.03 14.68 -3.09
C VAL A 165 -3.24 13.97 -4.42
N PHE A 166 -2.39 14.21 -5.43
CA PHE A 166 -2.49 13.51 -6.71
C PHE A 166 -2.26 11.99 -6.59
N ILE A 167 -1.38 11.55 -5.69
CA ILE A 167 -1.20 10.13 -5.35
C ILE A 167 -2.52 9.54 -4.86
N ASN A 168 -3.18 10.20 -3.92
CA ASN A 168 -4.41 9.73 -3.29
C ASN A 168 -5.62 9.78 -4.22
N ILE A 169 -5.69 10.72 -5.16
CA ILE A 169 -6.71 10.71 -6.23
C ILE A 169 -6.56 9.45 -7.08
N GLY A 170 -5.33 9.09 -7.48
CA GLY A 170 -5.07 7.82 -8.17
C GLY A 170 -5.51 6.61 -7.35
N GLY A 171 -5.16 6.58 -6.07
CA GLY A 171 -5.54 5.51 -5.14
C GLY A 171 -7.03 5.40 -4.86
N LEU A 172 -7.77 6.52 -4.90
CA LEU A 172 -9.22 6.55 -4.69
C LEU A 172 -9.99 5.90 -5.86
N VAL A 173 -9.57 6.15 -7.09
CA VAL A 173 -10.29 5.68 -8.28
C VAL A 173 -9.87 4.28 -8.71
N ALA A 174 -8.61 3.93 -8.52
CA ALA A 174 -8.03 2.67 -9.00
C ALA A 174 -8.76 1.38 -8.53
N PRO A 175 -9.16 1.23 -7.25
CA PRO A 175 -9.80 0.00 -6.78
C PRO A 175 -11.14 -0.32 -7.44
N PHE A 176 -11.77 0.62 -8.12
CA PHE A 176 -13.01 0.39 -8.87
C PHE A 176 -12.79 -0.25 -10.23
N VAL A 177 -11.60 -0.10 -10.83
CA VAL A 177 -11.35 -0.50 -12.22
C VAL A 177 -11.48 -2.01 -12.40
N ALA A 178 -10.79 -2.79 -11.56
CA ALA A 178 -10.80 -4.25 -11.71
C ALA A 178 -12.17 -4.89 -11.44
N PRO A 179 -12.90 -4.54 -10.36
CA PRO A 179 -14.24 -5.05 -10.13
C PRO A 179 -15.23 -4.68 -11.24
N LEU A 180 -15.16 -3.45 -11.77
CA LEU A 180 -16.05 -3.02 -12.85
C LEU A 180 -15.80 -3.79 -14.14
N LEU A 181 -14.55 -3.93 -14.56
CA LEU A 181 -14.18 -4.68 -15.76
C LEU A 181 -14.50 -6.18 -15.63
N ARG A 182 -14.19 -6.76 -14.47
CA ARG A 182 -14.53 -8.16 -14.18
C ARG A 182 -16.04 -8.40 -14.19
N SER A 183 -16.82 -7.55 -13.52
CA SER A 183 -18.27 -7.70 -13.47
C SER A 183 -18.91 -7.50 -14.85
N TRP A 184 -18.40 -6.55 -15.63
CA TRP A 184 -18.83 -6.36 -17.01
C TRP A 184 -18.53 -7.59 -17.86
N TRP A 185 -17.32 -8.14 -17.77
CA TRP A 185 -16.90 -9.30 -18.55
C TRP A 185 -17.67 -10.57 -18.17
N LEU A 186 -17.89 -10.80 -16.87
CA LEU A 186 -18.77 -11.88 -16.38
C LEU A 186 -20.17 -11.77 -16.97
N LYS A 187 -20.76 -10.57 -16.93
CA LYS A 187 -22.12 -10.34 -17.45
C LYS A 187 -22.21 -10.59 -18.96
N VAL A 188 -21.21 -10.18 -19.73
CA VAL A 188 -21.15 -10.46 -21.19
C VAL A 188 -21.12 -11.96 -21.48
N ASN A 189 -20.52 -12.76 -20.60
CA ASN A 189 -20.44 -14.20 -20.72
C ASN A 189 -21.58 -14.95 -19.98
N GLY A 190 -22.63 -14.27 -19.53
CA GLY A 190 -23.80 -14.88 -18.88
C GLY A 190 -23.61 -15.21 -17.40
N PHE A 191 -22.55 -14.73 -16.76
CA PHE A 191 -22.27 -14.98 -15.35
C PHE A 191 -22.51 -13.75 -14.48
N ILE A 192 -22.74 -13.99 -13.19
CA ILE A 192 -22.84 -12.97 -12.16
C ILE A 192 -21.60 -13.08 -11.25
N TYR A 193 -21.09 -11.92 -10.82
CA TYR A 193 -19.96 -11.88 -9.88
C TYR A 193 -20.32 -12.55 -8.55
N ASN A 194 -19.47 -13.46 -8.12
CA ASN A 194 -19.52 -14.08 -6.81
C ASN A 194 -18.11 -14.19 -6.21
N SER A 195 -17.92 -13.66 -5.00
CA SER A 195 -16.62 -13.59 -4.37
C SER A 195 -16.11 -14.92 -3.82
N GLN A 196 -17.02 -15.86 -3.53
CA GLN A 196 -16.70 -17.17 -2.94
C GLN A 196 -16.50 -18.27 -3.99
N LEU A 197 -17.20 -18.14 -5.12
CA LEU A 197 -17.26 -19.20 -6.13
C LEU A 197 -15.89 -19.60 -6.71
N PRO A 198 -14.91 -18.69 -6.98
CA PRO A 198 -13.60 -19.12 -7.45
C PRO A 198 -12.90 -20.12 -6.55
N ARG A 199 -12.97 -19.93 -5.22
CA ARG A 199 -12.42 -20.88 -4.24
C ARG A 199 -13.14 -22.22 -4.29
N LEU A 200 -14.48 -22.18 -4.28
CA LEU A 200 -15.31 -23.38 -4.33
C LEU A 200 -15.11 -24.18 -5.63
N CYS A 201 -14.92 -23.48 -6.77
CA CYS A 201 -14.57 -24.13 -8.02
C CYS A 201 -13.22 -24.85 -7.95
N HIS A 202 -12.19 -24.23 -7.35
CA HIS A 202 -10.89 -24.90 -7.16
C HIS A 202 -11.00 -26.09 -6.19
N GLU A 203 -11.78 -25.99 -5.12
CA GLU A 203 -12.03 -27.11 -4.21
C GLU A 203 -12.71 -28.27 -4.93
N PHE A 204 -13.70 -27.98 -5.78
CA PHE A 204 -14.33 -29.00 -6.61
C PHE A 204 -13.37 -29.65 -7.60
N ILE A 205 -12.57 -28.85 -8.33
CA ILE A 205 -11.59 -29.36 -9.30
C ILE A 205 -10.55 -30.27 -8.63
N ASN A 206 -10.15 -29.96 -7.39
CA ASN A 206 -9.15 -30.73 -6.67
C ASN A 206 -9.72 -32.00 -6.01
N ASN A 207 -10.95 -31.96 -5.50
CA ASN A 207 -11.52 -32.99 -4.61
C ASN A 207 -12.67 -33.76 -5.25
N GLY A 208 -13.28 -33.25 -6.31
CA GLY A 208 -14.43 -33.88 -7.00
C GLY A 208 -15.74 -33.87 -6.22
N THR A 209 -15.78 -33.17 -5.07
CA THR A 209 -16.96 -33.16 -4.18
C THR A 209 -17.69 -31.83 -4.23
N THR A 210 -19.03 -31.89 -4.33
CA THR A 210 -19.91 -30.71 -4.23
C THR A 210 -20.43 -30.58 -2.81
N SER A 211 -20.32 -29.37 -2.26
CA SER A 211 -21.01 -28.99 -1.03
C SER A 211 -22.32 -28.25 -1.36
N GLN A 212 -23.28 -28.23 -0.43
CA GLN A 212 -24.49 -27.40 -0.60
C GLN A 212 -24.11 -25.92 -0.82
N ASN A 213 -23.09 -25.43 -0.13
CA ASN A 213 -22.57 -24.07 -0.31
C ASN A 213 -22.10 -23.83 -1.77
N PHE A 214 -21.42 -24.79 -2.39
CA PHE A 214 -21.02 -24.69 -3.80
C PHE A 214 -22.24 -24.55 -4.71
N LEU A 215 -23.26 -25.40 -4.52
CA LEU A 215 -24.47 -25.39 -5.35
C LEU A 215 -25.23 -24.07 -5.25
N ASP A 216 -25.37 -23.54 -4.03
CA ASP A 216 -26.03 -22.26 -3.78
C ASP A 216 -25.27 -21.07 -4.39
N GLU A 217 -23.97 -21.02 -4.23
CA GLU A 217 -23.14 -19.94 -4.78
C GLU A 217 -23.02 -20.04 -6.32
N ALA A 218 -22.98 -21.25 -6.89
CA ALA A 218 -23.00 -21.45 -8.32
C ALA A 218 -24.33 -21.01 -8.94
N ALA A 219 -25.47 -21.34 -8.30
CA ALA A 219 -26.78 -20.89 -8.73
C ALA A 219 -26.88 -19.34 -8.72
N LYS A 220 -26.42 -18.69 -7.66
CA LYS A 220 -26.35 -17.21 -7.58
C LYS A 220 -25.46 -16.60 -8.68
N ALA A 221 -24.42 -17.30 -9.11
CA ALA A 221 -23.52 -16.87 -10.15
C ALA A 221 -24.04 -17.12 -11.58
N GLY A 222 -25.21 -17.69 -11.72
CA GLY A 222 -25.89 -17.94 -13.00
C GLY A 222 -25.61 -19.32 -13.59
N ALA A 223 -25.23 -20.31 -12.77
CA ALA A 223 -25.15 -21.70 -13.22
C ALA A 223 -26.55 -22.23 -13.62
N ASP A 224 -26.61 -22.92 -14.76
CA ASP A 224 -27.84 -23.60 -15.17
C ASP A 224 -28.20 -24.71 -14.14
N PRO A 225 -29.43 -24.76 -13.61
CA PRO A 225 -29.87 -25.84 -12.72
C PRO A 225 -29.64 -27.23 -13.29
N ALA A 226 -29.74 -27.39 -14.63
CA ALA A 226 -29.47 -28.66 -15.30
C ALA A 226 -27.98 -29.08 -15.13
N VAL A 227 -27.02 -28.15 -15.19
CA VAL A 227 -25.61 -28.44 -14.99
C VAL A 227 -25.32 -28.90 -13.56
N LEU A 228 -25.99 -28.29 -12.58
CA LEU A 228 -25.83 -28.62 -11.16
C LEU A 228 -26.38 -30.02 -10.80
N THR A 229 -27.28 -30.56 -11.61
CA THR A 229 -27.90 -31.89 -11.42
C THR A 229 -27.25 -33.00 -12.26
N GLN A 230 -26.54 -32.67 -13.35
CA GLN A 230 -25.94 -33.64 -14.29
C GLN A 230 -24.72 -34.38 -13.74
N GLY A 231 -24.05 -33.87 -12.68
CA GLY A 231 -22.92 -34.54 -12.04
C GLY A 231 -21.57 -33.93 -12.37
N GLY A 232 -20.49 -34.63 -11.95
CA GLY A 232 -19.17 -34.09 -11.80
C GLY A 232 -18.51 -33.47 -13.05
N GLU A 233 -18.72 -34.05 -14.25
CA GLU A 233 -18.09 -33.52 -15.48
C GLU A 233 -18.71 -32.17 -15.90
N ALA A 234 -20.03 -32.05 -15.87
CA ALA A 234 -20.74 -30.82 -16.22
C ALA A 234 -20.37 -29.68 -15.22
N ILE A 235 -20.32 -30.01 -13.92
CA ILE A 235 -19.88 -29.08 -12.87
C ILE A 235 -18.41 -28.68 -13.10
N GLY A 236 -17.52 -29.59 -13.46
CA GLY A 236 -16.11 -29.32 -13.77
C GLY A 236 -15.95 -28.34 -14.92
N GLN A 237 -16.72 -28.53 -15.99
CA GLN A 237 -16.74 -27.60 -17.13
C GLN A 237 -17.26 -26.22 -16.74
N PHE A 238 -18.33 -26.16 -15.93
CA PHE A 238 -18.83 -24.89 -15.39
C PHE A 238 -17.76 -24.19 -14.56
N CYS A 239 -17.10 -24.88 -13.63
CA CYS A 239 -16.03 -24.32 -12.80
C CYS A 239 -14.89 -23.76 -13.63
N THR A 240 -14.42 -24.53 -14.62
CA THR A 240 -13.33 -24.11 -15.51
C THR A 240 -13.73 -22.86 -16.30
N ASN A 241 -14.93 -22.85 -16.88
CA ASN A 241 -15.42 -21.70 -17.65
C ASN A 241 -15.62 -20.46 -16.76
N TYR A 242 -16.22 -20.63 -15.57
CA TYR A 242 -16.38 -19.51 -14.63
C TYR A 242 -15.04 -18.92 -14.20
N LEU A 243 -14.06 -19.76 -13.85
CA LEU A 243 -12.72 -19.31 -13.45
C LEU A 243 -12.00 -18.60 -14.59
N ASP A 244 -12.13 -19.09 -15.82
CA ASP A 244 -11.52 -18.45 -16.99
C ASP A 244 -12.10 -17.05 -17.21
N VAL A 245 -13.43 -16.94 -17.27
CA VAL A 245 -14.11 -15.65 -17.46
C VAL A 245 -13.84 -14.68 -16.29
N PHE A 246 -13.88 -15.18 -15.04
CA PHE A 246 -13.60 -14.38 -13.86
C PHE A 246 -12.19 -13.79 -13.89
N ASN A 247 -11.19 -14.61 -14.16
CA ASN A 247 -9.79 -14.19 -14.18
C ASN A 247 -9.47 -13.35 -15.42
N ALA A 248 -10.06 -13.65 -16.59
CA ALA A 248 -9.90 -12.82 -17.78
C ALA A 248 -10.36 -11.37 -17.53
N GLY A 249 -11.45 -11.18 -16.80
CA GLY A 249 -11.92 -9.85 -16.40
C GLY A 249 -10.92 -9.10 -15.52
N ILE A 250 -10.17 -9.80 -14.66
CA ILE A 250 -9.07 -9.19 -13.88
C ILE A 250 -7.88 -8.88 -14.80
N HIS A 251 -7.50 -9.78 -15.70
CA HIS A 251 -6.42 -9.54 -16.67
C HIS A 251 -6.66 -8.28 -17.51
N TYR A 252 -7.91 -8.02 -17.90
CA TYR A 252 -8.25 -6.79 -18.62
C TYR A 252 -8.05 -5.52 -17.78
N SER A 253 -8.16 -5.60 -16.45
CA SER A 253 -7.82 -4.46 -15.60
C SER A 253 -6.33 -4.11 -15.62
N PHE A 254 -5.45 -5.08 -15.86
CA PHE A 254 -4.03 -4.84 -16.03
C PHE A 254 -3.71 -4.12 -17.34
N ILE A 255 -4.56 -4.24 -18.38
CA ILE A 255 -4.46 -3.38 -19.57
C ILE A 255 -4.67 -1.90 -19.19
N ALA A 256 -5.62 -1.62 -18.29
CA ALA A 256 -5.80 -0.26 -17.78
C ALA A 256 -4.54 0.24 -17.04
N SER A 257 -3.85 -0.64 -16.31
CA SER A 257 -2.55 -0.31 -15.70
C SER A 257 -1.48 -0.02 -16.75
N VAL A 258 -1.40 -0.80 -17.85
CA VAL A 258 -0.50 -0.52 -18.98
C VAL A 258 -0.77 0.87 -19.56
N VAL A 259 -2.03 1.18 -19.85
CA VAL A 259 -2.44 2.49 -20.38
C VAL A 259 -2.04 3.61 -19.43
N ALA A 260 -2.26 3.44 -18.14
CA ALA A 260 -1.87 4.41 -17.11
C ALA A 260 -0.35 4.63 -17.08
N MET A 261 0.45 3.56 -17.19
CA MET A 261 1.91 3.68 -17.29
C MET A 261 2.35 4.42 -18.55
N MET A 262 1.72 4.13 -19.68
CA MET A 262 2.03 4.82 -20.95
C MET A 262 1.67 6.31 -20.88
N ILE A 263 0.51 6.66 -20.32
CA ILE A 263 0.12 8.06 -20.09
C ILE A 263 1.13 8.75 -19.16
N SER A 264 1.52 8.10 -18.06
CA SER A 264 2.53 8.61 -17.13
C SER A 264 3.87 8.85 -17.84
N LEU A 265 4.30 7.90 -18.68
CA LEU A 265 5.53 8.03 -19.47
C LEU A 265 5.46 9.18 -20.47
N VAL A 266 4.35 9.32 -21.21
CA VAL A 266 4.15 10.42 -22.17
C VAL A 266 4.18 11.78 -21.47
N ILE A 267 3.48 11.92 -20.33
CA ILE A 267 3.49 13.16 -19.53
C ILE A 267 4.91 13.47 -19.06
N PHE A 268 5.63 12.45 -18.57
CA PHE A 268 7.01 12.64 -18.10
C PHE A 268 7.94 13.08 -19.24
N LEU A 269 7.90 12.41 -20.39
CA LEU A 269 8.76 12.70 -21.55
C LEU A 269 8.46 14.08 -22.15
N ALA A 270 7.18 14.44 -22.32
CA ALA A 270 6.76 15.73 -22.84
C ALA A 270 7.24 16.91 -21.97
N ASN A 271 7.39 16.67 -20.66
CA ASN A 271 7.81 17.68 -19.71
C ASN A 271 9.26 17.51 -19.22
N LYS A 272 10.03 16.58 -19.78
CA LYS A 272 11.40 16.25 -19.36
C LYS A 272 12.34 17.45 -19.28
N LYS A 273 12.14 18.47 -20.13
CA LYS A 273 12.93 19.72 -20.14
C LYS A 273 12.65 20.61 -18.92
N LYS A 274 11.46 20.50 -18.29
CA LYS A 274 11.08 21.27 -17.09
C LYS A 274 11.66 20.68 -15.79
N PHE A 275 12.17 19.46 -15.85
CA PHE A 275 12.69 18.76 -14.70
C PHE A 275 14.20 19.05 -14.53
N PRO A 276 14.65 19.52 -13.36
CA PRO A 276 16.07 19.64 -13.07
C PRO A 276 16.70 18.27 -12.90
N THR A 277 18.03 18.22 -12.94
CA THR A 277 18.79 17.03 -12.50
C THR A 277 19.21 17.28 -11.07
N PRO A 278 18.83 16.41 -10.10
CA PRO A 278 19.31 16.52 -8.73
C PRO A 278 20.85 16.50 -8.71
N THR A 279 21.45 17.46 -8.02
CA THR A 279 22.88 17.51 -7.81
C THR A 279 23.20 16.96 -6.43
N LYS A 280 24.27 16.15 -6.31
CA LYS A 280 24.80 15.81 -5.00
C LYS A 280 25.19 17.12 -4.31
N LYS A 281 24.53 17.46 -3.20
CA LYS A 281 25.09 18.43 -2.26
C LYS A 281 26.44 17.83 -1.85
N ALA A 282 27.54 18.44 -2.29
CA ALA A 282 28.88 18.06 -1.85
C ALA A 282 28.81 17.95 -0.33
N ALA A 283 29.24 16.80 0.21
CA ALA A 283 29.45 16.66 1.63
C ALA A 283 30.43 17.82 1.96
N SER A 284 29.87 18.91 2.53
CA SER A 284 30.64 20.06 2.89
C SER A 284 31.72 19.58 3.86
N ALA A 285 32.93 19.64 3.40
CA ALA A 285 34.11 19.10 4.01
C ALA A 285 34.12 19.34 5.53
N ASN A 286 34.54 18.32 6.26
CA ASN A 286 35.08 18.41 7.62
C ASN A 286 36.37 19.29 7.72
N ALA A 287 36.50 20.28 6.88
CA ALA A 287 37.62 21.21 6.84
C ALA A 287 37.40 22.27 7.92
N GLY A 288 38.10 22.15 9.04
CA GLY A 288 38.19 23.19 10.05
C GLY A 288 37.80 22.80 11.49
N TYR A 289 37.30 21.58 11.76
CA TYR A 289 36.96 21.17 13.13
C TYR A 289 38.15 20.58 13.88
N THR A 290 38.29 20.94 15.18
CA THR A 290 39.27 20.36 16.11
C THR A 290 38.99 18.88 16.37
N ALA A 291 39.95 18.13 16.93
CA ALA A 291 39.77 16.73 17.30
C ALA A 291 38.66 16.54 18.34
N GLU A 292 38.52 17.48 19.29
CA GLU A 292 37.47 17.45 20.33
C GLU A 292 36.07 17.73 19.74
N GLU A 293 35.99 18.69 18.83
CA GLU A 293 34.73 18.98 18.11
C GLU A 293 34.29 17.78 17.26
N LYS A 294 35.22 17.11 16.58
CA LYS A 294 34.93 15.87 15.83
C LYS A 294 34.48 14.75 16.74
N ALA A 295 35.06 14.58 17.94
CA ALA A 295 34.65 13.57 18.91
C ALA A 295 33.27 13.87 19.49
N SER A 296 32.98 15.13 19.81
CA SER A 296 31.64 15.57 20.27
C SER A 296 30.58 15.36 19.20
N MET A 297 30.85 15.75 17.96
CA MET A 297 29.96 15.52 16.82
C MET A 297 29.73 14.02 16.57
N ALA A 298 30.77 13.18 16.67
CA ALA A 298 30.62 11.73 16.52
C ALA A 298 29.72 11.12 17.61
N LYS A 299 29.83 11.60 18.86
CA LYS A 299 28.97 11.18 19.96
C LYS A 299 27.52 11.59 19.74
N GLU A 300 27.28 12.82 19.30
CA GLU A 300 25.94 13.33 18.95
C GLU A 300 25.32 12.52 17.79
N ILE A 301 26.07 12.31 16.72
CA ILE A 301 25.64 11.50 15.57
C ILE A 301 25.26 10.09 16.04
N LYS A 302 26.06 9.47 16.89
CA LYS A 302 25.80 8.15 17.44
C LYS A 302 24.48 8.12 18.22
N GLN A 303 24.21 9.10 19.08
CA GLN A 303 22.95 9.19 19.82
C GLN A 303 21.75 9.39 18.90
N ARG A 304 21.87 10.24 17.89
CA ARG A 304 20.84 10.49 16.88
C ARG A 304 20.54 9.22 16.07
N MET A 305 21.56 8.47 15.69
CA MET A 305 21.39 7.19 14.98
C MET A 305 20.72 6.14 15.86
N TYR A 306 21.06 6.04 17.14
CA TYR A 306 20.35 5.15 18.07
C TYR A 306 18.88 5.53 18.22
N ALA A 307 18.55 6.81 18.31
CA ALA A 307 17.17 7.29 18.36
C ALA A 307 16.43 6.92 17.07
N LEU A 308 17.07 7.06 15.91
CA LEU A 308 16.49 6.67 14.64
C LEU A 308 16.21 5.16 14.60
N PHE A 309 17.19 4.31 14.90
CA PHE A 309 17.02 2.85 14.87
C PHE A 309 15.97 2.36 15.87
N ALA A 310 15.88 2.97 17.05
CA ALA A 310 14.85 2.64 18.04
C ALA A 310 13.45 2.93 17.50
N VAL A 311 13.24 4.09 16.86
CA VAL A 311 11.95 4.42 16.22
C VAL A 311 11.66 3.52 15.04
N LEU A 312 12.66 3.23 14.18
CA LEU A 312 12.51 2.32 13.04
C LEU A 312 12.07 0.91 13.49
N GLY A 313 12.68 0.38 14.56
CA GLY A 313 12.31 -0.92 15.13
C GLY A 313 10.85 -0.98 15.58
N VAL A 314 10.34 0.09 16.17
CA VAL A 314 8.95 0.18 16.61
C VAL A 314 7.98 0.34 15.43
N VAL A 315 8.37 1.13 14.44
CA VAL A 315 7.53 1.44 13.25
C VAL A 315 7.34 0.21 12.35
N ILE A 316 8.23 -0.79 12.39
CA ILE A 316 8.04 -2.09 11.71
C ILE A 316 6.70 -2.71 12.12
N PHE A 317 6.38 -2.76 13.41
CA PHE A 317 5.14 -3.34 13.92
C PHE A 317 3.91 -2.55 13.51
N PHE A 318 4.02 -1.21 13.43
CA PHE A 318 2.95 -0.38 12.90
C PHE A 318 2.65 -0.71 11.43
N TRP A 319 3.67 -0.78 10.58
CA TRP A 319 3.47 -1.06 9.15
C TRP A 319 2.96 -2.48 8.91
N LEU A 320 3.42 -3.46 9.70
CA LEU A 320 2.87 -4.81 9.67
C LEU A 320 1.36 -4.82 9.99
N ALA A 321 0.93 -4.09 11.00
CA ALA A 321 -0.48 -3.98 11.36
C ALA A 321 -1.23 -3.14 10.32
N PHE A 322 -0.74 -1.97 9.94
CA PHE A 322 -1.43 -1.06 9.03
C PHE A 322 -1.68 -1.67 7.65
N HIS A 323 -0.67 -2.32 7.07
CA HIS A 323 -0.80 -2.89 5.72
C HIS A 323 -1.64 -4.19 5.67
N GLN A 324 -2.16 -4.67 6.80
CA GLN A 324 -3.23 -5.68 6.79
C GLN A 324 -4.51 -5.17 6.11
N ASN A 325 -4.63 -3.86 5.88
CA ASN A 325 -5.74 -3.29 5.11
C ASN A 325 -5.82 -3.85 3.67
N GLY A 326 -4.69 -4.16 3.04
CA GLY A 326 -4.59 -4.77 1.73
C GLY A 326 -4.67 -6.30 1.73
N GLN A 327 -4.58 -6.95 2.89
CA GLN A 327 -4.62 -8.40 3.02
C GLN A 327 -5.77 -8.91 3.90
N SER A 328 -5.54 -9.02 5.21
CA SER A 328 -6.53 -9.63 6.12
C SER A 328 -7.86 -8.90 6.12
N LEU A 329 -7.89 -7.56 5.98
CA LEU A 329 -9.15 -6.82 5.85
C LEU A 329 -9.86 -7.06 4.52
N SER A 330 -9.12 -7.29 3.43
CA SER A 330 -9.70 -7.68 2.14
C SER A 330 -10.32 -9.08 2.20
N LEU A 331 -9.67 -10.02 2.91
CA LEU A 331 -10.22 -11.35 3.18
C LEU A 331 -11.46 -11.26 4.10
N PHE A 332 -11.40 -10.43 5.13
CA PHE A 332 -12.53 -10.17 6.02
C PHE A 332 -13.73 -9.57 5.26
N ALA A 333 -13.47 -8.64 4.34
CA ALA A 333 -14.49 -8.08 3.47
C ALA A 333 -15.13 -9.15 2.57
N ARG A 334 -14.34 -10.11 2.07
CA ARG A 334 -14.81 -11.23 1.25
C ARG A 334 -15.69 -12.20 2.03
N ASP A 335 -15.25 -12.59 3.23
CA ASP A 335 -15.85 -13.72 3.96
C ASP A 335 -16.95 -13.25 4.93
N PHE A 336 -16.69 -12.22 5.75
CA PHE A 336 -17.52 -11.84 6.90
C PHE A 336 -18.33 -10.55 6.71
N VAL A 337 -18.18 -9.88 5.58
CA VAL A 337 -18.96 -8.67 5.30
C VAL A 337 -19.93 -8.93 4.16
N ASN A 338 -21.13 -8.35 4.25
CA ASN A 338 -22.09 -8.42 3.15
C ASN A 338 -21.58 -7.57 1.98
N THR A 339 -20.98 -8.23 1.00
CA THR A 339 -20.38 -7.65 -0.21
C THR A 339 -21.13 -8.04 -1.48
N ASP A 340 -22.38 -8.52 -1.38
CA ASP A 340 -23.17 -8.98 -2.53
C ASP A 340 -23.29 -7.90 -3.62
N LYS A 341 -23.25 -6.61 -3.23
CA LYS A 341 -23.33 -5.47 -4.13
C LYS A 341 -21.99 -4.74 -4.34
N ILE A 342 -20.99 -4.98 -3.50
CA ILE A 342 -19.74 -4.23 -3.49
C ILE A 342 -18.57 -5.21 -3.37
N ALA A 343 -17.79 -5.34 -4.44
CA ALA A 343 -16.64 -6.24 -4.44
C ALA A 343 -15.62 -5.89 -3.33
N PRO A 344 -15.00 -6.90 -2.68
CA PRO A 344 -14.10 -6.70 -1.53
C PRO A 344 -12.94 -5.72 -1.79
N GLU A 345 -12.46 -5.65 -3.01
CA GLU A 345 -11.33 -4.80 -3.42
C GLU A 345 -11.68 -3.30 -3.35
N ILE A 346 -12.94 -2.94 -3.54
CA ILE A 346 -13.41 -1.54 -3.54
C ILE A 346 -13.19 -0.88 -2.18
N TRP A 347 -13.23 -1.65 -1.10
CA TRP A 347 -13.01 -1.14 0.25
C TRP A 347 -11.63 -0.51 0.45
N GLN A 348 -10.64 -0.86 -0.36
CA GLN A 348 -9.32 -0.21 -0.32
C GLN A 348 -9.37 1.27 -0.74
N ALA A 349 -10.40 1.70 -1.47
CA ALA A 349 -10.61 3.12 -1.81
C ALA A 349 -10.97 4.00 -0.60
N VAL A 350 -11.45 3.39 0.49
CA VAL A 350 -11.87 4.11 1.71
C VAL A 350 -10.68 4.80 2.38
N ASN A 351 -9.49 4.18 2.38
CA ASN A 351 -8.29 4.81 2.95
C ASN A 351 -7.89 6.09 2.18
N PRO A 352 -7.65 6.10 0.86
CA PRO A 352 -7.37 7.34 0.11
C PRO A 352 -8.46 8.40 0.25
N PHE A 353 -9.72 8.01 0.31
CA PHE A 353 -10.83 8.94 0.56
C PHE A 353 -10.65 9.65 1.91
N PHE A 354 -10.44 8.89 2.98
CA PHE A 354 -10.21 9.48 4.28
C PHE A 354 -8.91 10.28 4.36
N VAL A 355 -7.84 9.88 3.67
CA VAL A 355 -6.61 10.68 3.59
C VAL A 355 -6.91 12.07 3.05
N ILE A 356 -7.65 12.17 1.94
CA ILE A 356 -7.99 13.46 1.30
C ILE A 356 -8.84 14.33 2.24
N VAL A 357 -9.84 13.73 2.89
CA VAL A 357 -10.80 14.46 3.74
C VAL A 357 -10.20 14.83 5.10
N LEU A 358 -9.46 13.91 5.73
CA LEU A 358 -9.00 14.10 7.10
C LEU A 358 -7.68 14.87 7.21
N THR A 359 -6.85 14.89 6.16
CA THR A 359 -5.57 15.63 6.19
C THR A 359 -5.75 17.11 6.54
N PRO A 360 -6.65 17.88 5.90
CA PRO A 360 -6.89 19.27 6.28
C PRO A 360 -7.38 19.42 7.71
N ILE A 361 -8.24 18.52 8.18
CA ILE A 361 -8.82 18.54 9.52
C ILE A 361 -7.74 18.33 10.58
N ILE A 362 -6.89 17.33 10.38
CA ILE A 362 -5.79 17.01 11.31
C ILE A 362 -4.76 18.15 11.34
N MET A 363 -4.44 18.72 10.18
CA MET A 363 -3.55 19.88 10.11
C MET A 363 -4.14 21.09 10.83
N TRP A 364 -5.44 21.34 10.70
CA TRP A 364 -6.13 22.40 11.42
C TRP A 364 -6.10 22.18 12.95
N ILE A 365 -6.35 20.94 13.41
CA ILE A 365 -6.29 20.58 14.83
C ILE A 365 -4.89 20.86 15.39
N PHE A 366 -3.83 20.37 14.73
CA PHE A 366 -2.46 20.62 15.19
C PHE A 366 -2.08 22.10 15.14
N GLY A 367 -2.52 22.83 14.12
CA GLY A 367 -2.33 24.27 14.02
C GLY A 367 -3.03 25.03 15.15
N ALA A 368 -4.27 24.67 15.49
CA ALA A 368 -5.03 25.26 16.58
C ALA A 368 -4.40 24.96 17.97
N LEU A 369 -3.91 23.72 18.16
CA LEU A 369 -3.19 23.35 19.40
C LEU A 369 -1.88 24.12 19.54
N GLY A 370 -1.14 24.29 18.42
CA GLY A 370 0.10 25.07 18.39
C GLY A 370 -0.13 26.54 18.74
N LYS A 371 -1.19 27.18 18.22
CA LYS A 371 -1.59 28.56 18.55
C LYS A 371 -1.97 28.73 20.04
N ARG A 372 -2.44 27.66 20.68
CA ARG A 372 -2.75 27.65 22.14
C ARG A 372 -1.54 27.29 23.01
N GLY A 373 -0.32 27.27 22.45
CA GLY A 373 0.90 26.94 23.20
C GLY A 373 1.06 25.46 23.53
N LYS A 374 0.15 24.58 23.07
CA LYS A 374 0.20 23.13 23.29
C LYS A 374 0.85 22.43 22.07
N GLN A 375 2.14 22.65 21.90
CA GLN A 375 2.88 21.95 20.84
C GLN A 375 3.15 20.49 21.25
N ILE A 376 2.59 19.53 20.48
CA ILE A 376 2.85 18.12 20.68
C ILE A 376 4.09 17.75 19.86
N SER A 377 5.09 17.13 20.50
CA SER A 377 6.33 16.70 19.83
C SER A 377 6.08 15.61 18.78
N THR A 378 6.94 15.54 17.78
CA THR A 378 6.83 14.52 16.72
C THR A 378 6.82 13.08 17.26
N PRO A 379 7.70 12.70 18.23
CA PRO A 379 7.65 11.37 18.84
C PRO A 379 6.31 11.04 19.54
N ARG A 380 5.71 12.03 20.22
CA ARG A 380 4.38 11.84 20.85
C ARG A 380 3.28 11.62 19.82
N LYS A 381 3.30 12.38 18.73
CA LYS A 381 2.32 12.20 17.65
C LYS A 381 2.41 10.81 17.05
N ILE A 382 3.62 10.29 16.82
CA ILE A 382 3.85 8.92 16.33
C ILE A 382 3.29 7.89 17.34
N ALA A 383 3.55 8.06 18.65
CA ALA A 383 3.00 7.18 19.66
C ALA A 383 1.45 7.21 19.69
N TYR A 384 0.84 8.39 19.56
CA TYR A 384 -0.62 8.52 19.48
C TYR A 384 -1.18 7.85 18.21
N GLY A 385 -0.48 7.95 17.08
CA GLY A 385 -0.85 7.23 15.85
C GLY A 385 -0.90 5.71 16.07
N MET A 386 0.06 5.15 16.79
CA MET A 386 0.06 3.73 17.16
C MET A 386 -1.12 3.35 18.06
N GLY A 387 -1.47 4.22 19.02
CA GLY A 387 -2.64 4.04 19.87
C GLY A 387 -3.96 4.09 19.09
N ILE A 388 -4.05 4.97 18.10
CA ILE A 388 -5.23 5.06 17.23
C ILE A 388 -5.34 3.80 16.34
N ALA A 389 -4.22 3.26 15.83
CA ALA A 389 -4.23 1.98 15.12
C ALA A 389 -4.66 0.83 16.04
N ALA A 390 -4.20 0.82 17.30
CA ALA A 390 -4.67 -0.10 18.31
C ALA A 390 -6.19 -0.04 18.51
N THR A 391 -6.79 1.15 18.48
CA THR A 391 -8.25 1.34 18.58
C THR A 391 -9.00 0.69 17.41
N ALA A 392 -8.45 0.73 16.19
CA ALA A 392 -9.04 0.03 15.04
C ALA A 392 -9.11 -1.49 15.27
N TYR A 393 -8.03 -2.07 15.75
CA TYR A 393 -7.97 -3.51 16.03
C TYR A 393 -8.74 -3.92 17.29
N LEU A 394 -8.81 -3.05 18.30
CA LEU A 394 -9.69 -3.24 19.46
C LEU A 394 -11.16 -3.30 19.03
N PHE A 395 -11.57 -2.38 18.17
CA PHE A 395 -12.91 -2.37 17.60
C PHE A 395 -13.22 -3.69 16.87
N LEU A 396 -12.32 -4.15 15.98
CA LEU A 396 -12.50 -5.41 15.27
C LEU A 396 -12.51 -6.63 16.20
N ALA A 397 -11.64 -6.65 17.21
CA ALA A 397 -11.57 -7.75 18.18
C ALA A 397 -12.86 -7.85 19.00
N ILE A 398 -13.35 -6.73 19.54
CA ILE A 398 -14.62 -6.67 20.29
C ILE A 398 -15.78 -7.08 19.37
N PHE A 399 -15.88 -6.48 18.18
CA PHE A 399 -16.95 -6.79 17.23
C PHE A 399 -16.96 -8.28 16.87
N SER A 400 -15.80 -8.83 16.52
CA SER A 400 -15.68 -10.25 16.17
C SER A 400 -15.99 -11.19 17.34
N GLY A 401 -15.63 -10.78 18.57
CA GLY A 401 -15.96 -11.51 19.79
C GLY A 401 -17.47 -11.52 20.08
N VAL A 402 -18.12 -10.37 19.97
CA VAL A 402 -19.58 -10.23 20.17
C VAL A 402 -20.36 -11.02 19.11
N MET A 403 -19.91 -11.01 17.86
CA MET A 403 -20.52 -11.79 16.77
C MET A 403 -20.19 -13.28 16.83
N GLY A 404 -19.28 -13.69 17.72
CA GLY A 404 -18.85 -15.09 17.85
C GLY A 404 -18.15 -15.63 16.59
N TYR A 405 -17.38 -14.78 15.87
CA TYR A 405 -16.72 -15.19 14.64
C TYR A 405 -15.64 -16.24 14.89
N PRO A 406 -15.78 -17.45 14.29
CA PRO A 406 -14.76 -18.48 14.34
C PRO A 406 -13.55 -18.12 13.48
N SER A 407 -12.64 -19.08 13.25
CA SER A 407 -11.63 -18.95 12.20
C SER A 407 -12.31 -18.88 10.82
N ALA A 408 -11.64 -18.25 9.85
CA ALA A 408 -12.20 -18.18 8.50
C ALA A 408 -12.36 -19.56 7.85
N THR A 409 -11.50 -20.51 8.20
CA THR A 409 -11.63 -21.90 7.74
C THR A 409 -12.90 -22.55 8.29
N ASP A 410 -13.14 -22.43 9.59
CA ASP A 410 -14.34 -22.98 10.22
C ASP A 410 -15.61 -22.28 9.71
N PHE A 411 -15.58 -20.94 9.55
CA PHE A 411 -16.70 -20.17 9.00
C PHE A 411 -17.10 -20.66 7.60
N ARG A 412 -16.12 -20.89 6.71
CA ARG A 412 -16.38 -21.41 5.36
C ARG A 412 -16.95 -22.83 5.34
N GLY A 413 -16.71 -23.61 6.41
CA GLY A 413 -17.27 -24.95 6.61
C GLY A 413 -18.71 -24.96 7.16
N MET A 414 -19.24 -23.81 7.60
CA MET A 414 -20.60 -23.70 8.12
C MET A 414 -21.65 -23.74 7.01
N GLU A 415 -22.90 -24.04 7.37
CA GLU A 415 -24.03 -23.94 6.46
C GLU A 415 -24.23 -22.50 5.95
N VAL A 416 -24.64 -22.35 4.68
CA VAL A 416 -24.85 -21.04 4.02
C VAL A 416 -25.82 -20.14 4.77
N ALA A 417 -26.91 -20.72 5.27
CA ALA A 417 -27.88 -19.96 6.05
C ALA A 417 -27.28 -19.38 7.33
N GLN A 418 -26.40 -20.12 8.01
CA GLN A 418 -25.71 -19.69 9.20
C GLN A 418 -24.68 -18.61 8.86
N GLN A 419 -23.87 -18.80 7.79
CA GLN A 419 -22.94 -17.79 7.32
C GLN A 419 -23.64 -16.46 7.02
N ALA A 420 -24.78 -16.50 6.34
CA ALA A 420 -25.55 -15.31 5.97
C ALA A 420 -26.00 -14.49 7.19
N THR A 421 -26.40 -15.16 8.29
CA THR A 421 -26.82 -14.48 9.53
C THR A 421 -25.66 -13.82 10.28
N MET A 422 -24.44 -14.30 10.07
CA MET A 422 -23.25 -13.79 10.75
C MET A 422 -22.57 -12.65 10.00
N LYS A 423 -22.92 -12.40 8.72
CA LYS A 423 -22.24 -11.35 7.94
C LYS A 423 -22.48 -9.95 8.49
N ALA A 424 -21.39 -9.21 8.66
CA ALA A 424 -21.40 -7.82 9.12
C ALA A 424 -21.88 -6.87 8.02
N GLY A 425 -22.44 -5.74 8.42
CA GLY A 425 -22.66 -4.61 7.50
C GLY A 425 -21.35 -3.91 7.10
N PRO A 426 -21.34 -3.22 5.95
CA PRO A 426 -20.15 -2.50 5.44
C PRO A 426 -19.58 -1.45 6.38
N TRP A 427 -20.37 -0.91 7.30
CA TRP A 427 -19.96 0.10 8.26
C TRP A 427 -18.77 -0.33 9.13
N VAL A 428 -18.60 -1.63 9.38
CA VAL A 428 -17.47 -2.19 10.15
C VAL A 428 -16.16 -1.90 9.44
N LEU A 429 -16.11 -2.07 8.12
CA LEU A 429 -14.93 -1.74 7.32
C LEU A 429 -14.68 -0.23 7.31
N ILE A 430 -15.72 0.57 7.10
CA ILE A 430 -15.60 2.04 7.08
C ILE A 430 -15.03 2.55 8.41
N ALA A 431 -15.54 2.07 9.55
CA ALA A 431 -15.03 2.45 10.86
C ALA A 431 -13.56 2.01 11.06
N THR A 432 -13.21 0.80 10.64
CA THR A 432 -11.83 0.30 10.73
C THR A 432 -10.87 1.13 9.88
N TYR A 433 -11.22 1.39 8.63
CA TYR A 433 -10.41 2.23 7.74
C TYR A 433 -10.29 3.67 8.24
N PHE A 434 -11.34 4.22 8.87
CA PHE A 434 -11.29 5.54 9.47
C PHE A 434 -10.18 5.62 10.53
N PHE A 435 -10.17 4.72 11.52
CA PHE A 435 -9.13 4.71 12.56
C PHE A 435 -7.75 4.44 12.00
N LEU A 436 -7.61 3.48 11.08
CA LEU A 436 -6.32 3.18 10.45
C LEU A 436 -5.79 4.37 9.66
N THR A 437 -6.65 5.10 8.94
CA THR A 437 -6.24 6.28 8.17
C THR A 437 -5.84 7.43 9.08
N VAL A 438 -6.58 7.67 10.17
CA VAL A 438 -6.15 8.67 11.17
C VAL A 438 -4.79 8.30 11.73
N ALA A 439 -4.55 7.03 12.08
CA ALA A 439 -3.25 6.55 12.55
C ALA A 439 -2.13 6.79 11.52
N GLU A 440 -2.39 6.50 10.24
CA GLU A 440 -1.46 6.73 9.14
C GLU A 440 -1.06 8.21 9.04
N LEU A 441 -2.02 9.12 9.12
CA LEU A 441 -1.76 10.57 9.06
C LEU A 441 -0.91 11.09 10.23
N PHE A 442 -0.91 10.37 11.36
CA PHE A 442 -0.03 10.66 12.50
C PHE A 442 1.36 10.05 12.36
N ILE A 443 1.57 9.07 11.50
CA ILE A 443 2.85 8.34 11.42
C ILE A 443 3.56 8.63 10.11
N SER A 444 2.89 8.55 8.97
CA SER A 444 3.52 8.61 7.66
C SER A 444 4.23 9.94 7.38
N PRO A 445 3.57 11.11 7.46
CA PRO A 445 4.26 12.38 7.23
C PRO A 445 5.19 12.78 8.38
N LEU A 446 4.82 12.45 9.62
CA LEU A 446 5.58 12.83 10.80
C LEU A 446 6.82 11.97 11.02
N GLY A 447 6.80 10.74 10.55
CA GLY A 447 7.98 9.88 10.55
C GLY A 447 9.09 10.41 9.66
N LEU A 448 8.76 10.83 8.45
CA LEU A 448 9.72 11.49 7.55
C LEU A 448 10.24 12.82 8.15
N SER A 449 9.37 13.58 8.80
CA SER A 449 9.78 14.78 9.55
C SER A 449 10.71 14.44 10.72
N PHE A 450 10.44 13.38 11.48
CA PHE A 450 11.32 12.90 12.54
C PHE A 450 12.69 12.52 11.99
N VAL A 451 12.73 11.70 10.94
CA VAL A 451 13.99 11.31 10.27
C VAL A 451 14.79 12.54 9.85
N SER A 452 14.14 13.54 9.26
CA SER A 452 14.83 14.75 8.80
C SER A 452 15.42 15.60 9.93
N LYS A 453 14.84 15.53 11.13
CA LYS A 453 15.36 16.24 12.33
C LYS A 453 16.51 15.50 13.00
N VAL A 454 16.46 14.17 13.00
CA VAL A 454 17.44 13.33 13.72
C VAL A 454 18.62 12.97 12.83
N ALA A 455 18.41 12.81 11.52
CA ALA A 455 19.45 12.40 10.60
C ALA A 455 20.55 13.48 10.48
N PRO A 456 21.84 13.07 10.52
CA PRO A 456 22.92 13.94 10.14
C PRO A 456 22.74 14.42 8.69
N LYS A 457 23.06 15.69 8.40
CA LYS A 457 22.83 16.29 7.07
C LYS A 457 23.44 15.49 5.92
N HIS A 458 24.63 14.90 6.13
CA HIS A 458 25.32 14.08 5.13
C HIS A 458 24.75 12.66 4.96
N LEU A 459 23.91 12.19 5.91
CA LEU A 459 23.26 10.86 5.89
C LEU A 459 21.74 10.94 5.70
N LEU A 460 21.18 12.11 5.45
CA LEU A 460 19.73 12.31 5.37
C LEU A 460 19.07 11.37 4.37
N GLY A 461 19.62 11.22 3.18
CA GLY A 461 19.10 10.30 2.16
C GLY A 461 19.13 8.83 2.62
N LEU A 462 20.23 8.41 3.25
CA LEU A 462 20.35 7.07 3.82
C LEU A 462 19.30 6.84 4.92
N CYS A 463 19.14 7.81 5.83
CA CYS A 463 18.18 7.69 6.94
C CYS A 463 16.72 7.67 6.45
N GLN A 464 16.38 8.43 5.41
CA GLN A 464 15.07 8.33 4.74
C GLN A 464 14.89 6.98 4.05
N GLY A 465 15.96 6.45 3.45
CA GLY A 465 15.98 5.10 2.90
C GLY A 465 15.74 4.03 3.97
N LEU A 466 16.33 4.17 5.16
CA LEU A 466 16.11 3.26 6.30
C LEU A 466 14.66 3.31 6.80
N TRP A 467 13.98 4.46 6.73
CA TRP A 467 12.54 4.54 7.00
C TRP A 467 11.71 3.67 6.04
N LEU A 468 12.01 3.74 4.74
CA LEU A 468 11.41 2.85 3.75
C LEU A 468 11.79 1.37 3.99
N GLY A 469 13.01 1.12 4.43
CA GLY A 469 13.48 -0.21 4.82
C GLY A 469 12.70 -0.79 5.99
N ALA A 470 12.37 0.00 7.01
CA ALA A 470 11.51 -0.43 8.13
C ALA A 470 10.11 -0.82 7.64
N THR A 471 9.54 -0.04 6.72
CA THR A 471 8.26 -0.39 6.07
C THR A 471 8.38 -1.71 5.31
N ALA A 472 9.47 -1.92 4.58
CA ALA A 472 9.72 -3.16 3.86
C ALA A 472 9.80 -4.37 4.79
N VAL A 473 10.49 -4.25 5.92
CA VAL A 473 10.58 -5.32 6.93
C VAL A 473 9.20 -5.66 7.49
N GLY A 474 8.38 -4.66 7.84
CA GLY A 474 6.99 -4.89 8.25
C GLY A 474 6.19 -5.64 7.19
N ASN A 475 6.35 -5.26 5.92
CA ASN A 475 5.62 -5.87 4.81
C ASN A 475 6.04 -7.32 4.51
N LEU A 476 7.27 -7.71 4.81
CA LEU A 476 7.72 -9.11 4.67
C LEU A 476 6.91 -10.09 5.53
N PHE A 477 6.33 -9.61 6.62
CA PHE A 477 5.56 -10.44 7.57
C PHE A 477 4.04 -10.32 7.38
N LEU A 478 3.55 -9.63 6.35
CA LEU A 478 2.10 -9.45 6.12
C LEU A 478 1.35 -10.77 5.99
N TRP A 479 1.98 -11.82 5.45
CA TRP A 479 1.41 -13.16 5.28
C TRP A 479 0.97 -13.82 6.61
N ILE A 480 1.51 -13.36 7.74
CA ILE A 480 1.11 -13.82 9.07
C ILE A 480 -0.37 -13.50 9.33
N GLY A 481 -0.87 -12.39 8.79
CA GLY A 481 -2.28 -12.01 8.92
C GLY A 481 -3.23 -13.07 8.34
N PRO A 482 -3.14 -13.41 7.05
CA PRO A 482 -3.91 -14.51 6.47
C PRO A 482 -3.75 -15.85 7.19
N LEU A 483 -2.53 -16.16 7.65
CA LEU A 483 -2.28 -17.39 8.43
C LEU A 483 -3.09 -17.42 9.73
N MET A 484 -3.04 -16.34 10.52
CA MET A 484 -3.81 -16.23 11.76
C MET A 484 -5.32 -16.19 11.49
N TYR A 485 -5.73 -15.44 10.48
CA TYR A 485 -7.11 -15.30 10.05
C TYR A 485 -7.78 -16.64 9.74
N ASN A 486 -7.06 -17.57 9.13
CA ASN A 486 -7.57 -18.89 8.79
C ASN A 486 -7.52 -19.91 9.95
N LYS A 487 -6.63 -19.72 10.92
CA LYS A 487 -6.36 -20.75 11.95
C LYS A 487 -6.91 -20.44 13.33
N MET A 488 -7.28 -19.21 13.62
CA MET A 488 -7.76 -18.81 14.95
C MET A 488 -9.05 -17.98 14.86
N PRO A 489 -9.85 -17.94 15.94
CA PRO A 489 -11.03 -17.08 15.99
C PRO A 489 -10.65 -15.63 15.69
N LEU A 490 -11.51 -14.91 14.95
CA LEU A 490 -11.15 -13.58 14.45
C LEU A 490 -10.84 -12.57 15.56
N TRP A 491 -11.55 -12.65 16.70
CA TRP A 491 -11.23 -11.79 17.84
C TRP A 491 -9.79 -11.97 18.32
N ALA A 492 -9.28 -13.19 18.30
CA ALA A 492 -7.89 -13.48 18.70
C ALA A 492 -6.90 -12.99 17.63
N CYS A 493 -7.20 -13.18 16.35
CA CYS A 493 -6.41 -12.64 15.23
C CYS A 493 -6.23 -11.12 15.36
N TRP A 494 -7.31 -10.39 15.52
CA TRP A 494 -7.26 -8.93 15.67
C TRP A 494 -6.60 -8.49 16.97
N SER A 495 -6.73 -9.28 18.05
CA SER A 495 -6.06 -9.00 19.33
C SER A 495 -4.54 -9.07 19.23
N VAL A 496 -3.99 -9.91 18.36
CA VAL A 496 -2.54 -9.93 18.11
C VAL A 496 -2.07 -8.59 17.53
N PHE A 497 -2.74 -8.06 16.52
CA PHE A 497 -2.39 -6.74 15.96
C PHE A 497 -2.66 -5.60 16.94
N LEU A 498 -3.70 -5.69 17.75
CA LEU A 498 -3.96 -4.77 18.87
C LEU A 498 -2.77 -4.75 19.85
N CYS A 499 -2.33 -5.91 20.32
CA CYS A 499 -1.20 -6.02 21.24
C CYS A 499 0.09 -5.49 20.62
N MET A 500 0.34 -5.75 19.34
CA MET A 500 1.51 -5.22 18.62
C MET A 500 1.49 -3.69 18.59
N CYS A 501 0.36 -3.08 18.27
CA CYS A 501 0.20 -1.62 18.25
C CYS A 501 0.34 -1.01 19.65
N LEU A 502 -0.22 -1.65 20.69
CA LEU A 502 -0.10 -1.19 22.08
C LEU A 502 1.33 -1.31 22.60
N LEU A 503 2.04 -2.41 22.30
CA LEU A 503 3.45 -2.56 22.64
C LEU A 503 4.29 -1.50 21.95
N ALA A 504 4.08 -1.28 20.64
CA ALA A 504 4.73 -0.23 19.88
C ALA A 504 4.49 1.16 20.50
N MET A 505 3.24 1.47 20.86
CA MET A 505 2.89 2.71 21.56
C MET A 505 3.60 2.81 22.91
N GLY A 506 3.58 1.75 23.72
CA GLY A 506 4.21 1.72 25.05
C GLY A 506 5.72 1.96 24.98
N VAL A 507 6.41 1.31 24.05
CA VAL A 507 7.85 1.51 23.82
C VAL A 507 8.13 2.94 23.36
N MET A 508 7.33 3.48 22.42
CA MET A 508 7.48 4.88 21.96
C MET A 508 7.27 5.88 23.12
N LEU A 509 6.25 5.69 23.94
CA LEU A 509 5.99 6.57 25.10
C LEU A 509 7.10 6.47 26.14
N GLY A 510 7.65 5.28 26.37
CA GLY A 510 8.81 5.07 27.25
C GLY A 510 10.05 5.82 26.79
N MET A 511 10.24 5.94 25.48
CA MET A 511 11.40 6.62 24.88
C MET A 511 11.16 8.12 24.62
N VAL A 512 9.93 8.64 24.76
CA VAL A 512 9.55 10.00 24.34
C VAL A 512 10.49 11.07 24.90
N LYS A 513 10.78 11.05 26.21
CA LYS A 513 11.64 12.06 26.85
C LYS A 513 13.06 12.07 26.25
N TRP A 514 13.60 10.89 25.98
CA TRP A 514 14.91 10.75 25.35
C TRP A 514 14.88 11.23 23.91
N LEU A 515 13.86 10.82 23.12
CA LEU A 515 13.69 11.23 21.73
C LEU A 515 13.50 12.75 21.60
N GLU A 516 12.72 13.37 22.50
CA GLU A 516 12.54 14.84 22.55
C GLU A 516 13.86 15.57 22.84
N LYS A 517 14.75 14.99 23.66
CA LYS A 517 16.07 15.56 23.95
C LYS A 517 17.00 15.48 22.73
N VAL A 518 16.94 14.39 21.98
CA VAL A 518 17.79 14.18 20.80
C VAL A 518 17.31 14.99 19.57
N THR A 519 16.01 15.36 19.53
CA THR A 519 15.40 16.12 18.43
C THR A 519 15.46 17.64 18.65
N LYS A 520 15.84 18.11 19.85
CA LYS A 520 16.15 19.52 20.13
C LYS A 520 17.57 19.84 19.71
#